data_03eb17c2440a49e35b5fcf3bb7b59744
#
_entry.id   03eb17c2440a49e35b5fcf3bb7b59744
#
_cell.length_a   1.000
_cell.length_b   1.000
_cell.length_c   1.000
_cell.angle_alpha   90.00
_cell.angle_beta   90.00
_cell.angle_gamma   90.00
#
_symmetry.space_group_name_H-M   'P 1'
#
loop_
_entity.id
_entity.type
_entity.pdbx_description
1 polymer ?
#
loop_
_entity_poly.entity_id
_entity_poly.type
_entity_poly.pdbx_seq_one_letter_code
_entity_poly.pdbx_strand_id
1 'polypeptide(L)'
;MSLNTNPDSPRQKMINLMYIVLMAMLALNVSSDVLNGFSLVDESLSRTTANSTVQNQSLYDGLAGANERNPEKIGPWFEKAVRVKNMSDSLYNYVDELKLRIVKEADGKNGDVANISNKEDLEAASFVMLAPGSGQGKALFNRINQYRENILTLVTDPIQQKIIRDNLGTEVPRKASAAGKNWQEYIFENTPVAAAITLLTKLQSDVRYAEGEVLHLLTQNTDVQDVRVNQLQAYVIPTSQNVVRGGTYSARVILAAVDSTQRPSIYIAGEKQPDNAEGWFETVCNRTGEFSLDGYLELAQGNGEVLRREFSQKYTVVEPTATVSATMMNVLYAGYDNPISISVPGVPGGQVQAS
;
A
#
# COMPACT_ATOMS: atom_id res chain seq x y z
N MET A 1 -81.01 -1.95 19.80
CA MET A 1 -80.32 -2.81 20.78
C MET A 1 -78.97 -2.20 21.09
N SER A 2 -78.90 -1.57 22.27
CA SER A 2 -77.63 -0.99 22.78
C SER A 2 -76.76 -2.14 23.32
N LEU A 3 -75.71 -2.45 22.62
CA LEU A 3 -74.66 -3.37 23.11
C LEU A 3 -73.92 -2.64 24.24
N ASN A 4 -74.39 -2.84 25.45
CA ASN A 4 -73.75 -2.37 26.67
C ASN A 4 -72.48 -3.23 26.92
N THR A 5 -71.39 -2.88 26.27
CA THR A 5 -70.08 -3.51 26.47
C THR A 5 -69.49 -2.94 27.75
N ASN A 6 -69.73 -3.60 28.88
CA ASN A 6 -69.08 -3.25 30.13
C ASN A 6 -67.58 -3.57 30.02
N PRO A 7 -66.68 -2.56 30.06
CA PRO A 7 -65.24 -2.73 29.85
C PRO A 7 -64.58 -3.60 30.91
N ASP A 8 -65.23 -3.81 32.05
CA ASP A 8 -64.73 -4.62 33.17
C ASP A 8 -65.21 -6.09 33.16
N SER A 9 -66.05 -6.46 32.16
CA SER A 9 -66.48 -7.88 32.09
C SER A 9 -65.29 -8.80 31.85
N PRO A 10 -65.25 -10.00 32.46
CA PRO A 10 -64.17 -10.96 32.23
C PRO A 10 -63.94 -11.29 30.76
N ARG A 11 -65.01 -11.35 29.99
CA ARG A 11 -64.95 -11.62 28.56
C ARG A 11 -64.23 -10.46 27.78
N GLN A 12 -64.53 -9.20 28.16
CA GLN A 12 -63.89 -8.02 27.51
C GLN A 12 -62.39 -7.96 27.92
N LYS A 13 -62.05 -8.26 29.14
CA LYS A 13 -60.66 -8.36 29.57
C LYS A 13 -59.88 -9.42 28.82
N MET A 14 -60.44 -10.57 28.56
CA MET A 14 -59.82 -11.64 27.71
C MET A 14 -59.64 -11.19 26.27
N ILE A 15 -60.62 -10.53 25.67
CA ILE A 15 -60.55 -9.97 24.32
C ILE A 15 -59.43 -8.91 24.24
N ASN A 16 -59.40 -7.99 25.20
CA ASN A 16 -58.39 -6.95 25.27
C ASN A 16 -56.97 -7.54 25.44
N LEU A 17 -56.83 -8.58 26.26
CA LEU A 17 -55.57 -9.32 26.43
C LEU A 17 -55.13 -9.97 25.11
N MET A 18 -56.06 -10.63 24.39
CA MET A 18 -55.79 -11.20 23.08
C MET A 18 -55.36 -10.13 22.05
N TYR A 19 -56.02 -8.97 22.06
CA TYR A 19 -55.62 -7.84 21.19
C TYR A 19 -54.20 -7.33 21.53
N ILE A 20 -53.89 -7.18 22.80
CA ILE A 20 -52.57 -6.73 23.26
C ILE A 20 -51.51 -7.76 22.82
N VAL A 21 -51.75 -9.06 23.02
CA VAL A 21 -50.86 -10.13 22.60
C VAL A 21 -50.69 -10.15 21.07
N LEU A 22 -51.81 -10.03 20.31
CA LEU A 22 -51.78 -9.96 18.84
C LEU A 22 -51.01 -8.73 18.33
N MET A 23 -51.28 -7.54 18.94
CA MET A 23 -50.56 -6.30 18.61
C MET A 23 -49.08 -6.40 18.96
N ALA A 24 -48.73 -7.04 20.09
CA ALA A 24 -47.34 -7.27 20.45
C ALA A 24 -46.65 -8.22 19.46
N MET A 25 -47.29 -9.31 19.02
CA MET A 25 -46.79 -10.20 17.98
C MET A 25 -46.60 -9.48 16.63
N LEU A 26 -47.57 -8.65 16.22
CA LEU A 26 -47.44 -7.86 15.00
C LEU A 26 -46.35 -6.81 15.07
N ALA A 27 -46.16 -6.18 16.25
CA ALA A 27 -45.13 -5.17 16.47
C ALA A 27 -43.71 -5.74 16.55
N LEU A 28 -43.57 -7.04 16.87
CA LEU A 28 -42.29 -7.75 16.92
C LEU A 28 -41.88 -8.35 15.58
N ASN A 29 -42.81 -8.49 14.62
CA ASN A 29 -42.48 -9.00 13.29
C ASN A 29 -41.73 -7.94 12.47
N VAL A 30 -40.52 -8.29 12.07
CA VAL A 30 -39.75 -7.48 11.11
C VAL A 30 -40.45 -7.57 9.75
N SER A 31 -40.64 -6.42 9.08
CA SER A 31 -41.31 -6.41 7.76
C SER A 31 -40.51 -7.28 6.76
N SER A 32 -41.23 -8.09 5.98
CA SER A 32 -40.62 -8.92 4.92
C SER A 32 -39.83 -8.09 3.91
N ASP A 33 -40.21 -6.83 3.69
CA ASP A 33 -39.47 -5.93 2.79
C ASP A 33 -38.11 -5.57 3.35
N VAL A 34 -37.96 -5.37 4.66
CA VAL A 34 -36.69 -5.14 5.34
C VAL A 34 -35.80 -6.36 5.25
N LEU A 35 -36.36 -7.55 5.48
CA LEU A 35 -35.61 -8.82 5.39
C LEU A 35 -35.14 -9.10 3.96
N ASN A 36 -35.95 -8.78 2.95
CA ASN A 36 -35.56 -8.84 1.56
C ASN A 36 -34.47 -7.84 1.23
N GLY A 37 -34.51 -6.63 1.83
CA GLY A 37 -33.44 -5.66 1.75
C GLY A 37 -32.09 -6.21 2.25
N PHE A 38 -32.08 -6.88 3.42
CA PHE A 38 -30.87 -7.56 3.92
C PHE A 38 -30.38 -8.66 2.95
N SER A 39 -31.27 -9.46 2.39
CA SER A 39 -30.90 -10.50 1.41
C SER A 39 -30.25 -9.91 0.16
N LEU A 40 -30.75 -8.76 -0.34
CA LEU A 40 -30.16 -8.06 -1.50
C LEU A 40 -28.79 -7.49 -1.18
N VAL A 41 -28.60 -6.93 0.01
CA VAL A 41 -27.29 -6.44 0.47
C VAL A 41 -26.31 -7.61 0.63
N ASP A 42 -26.76 -8.72 1.20
CA ASP A 42 -25.95 -9.94 1.35
C ASP A 42 -25.47 -10.48 -0.01
N GLU A 43 -26.36 -10.58 -0.99
CA GLU A 43 -26.00 -10.99 -2.37
C GLU A 43 -24.96 -10.04 -2.99
N SER A 44 -25.13 -8.73 -2.81
CA SER A 44 -24.20 -7.73 -3.33
C SER A 44 -22.83 -7.84 -2.66
N LEU A 45 -22.78 -8.00 -1.35
CA LEU A 45 -21.54 -8.20 -0.59
C LEU A 45 -20.86 -9.53 -0.98
N SER A 46 -21.62 -10.60 -1.11
CA SER A 46 -21.11 -11.92 -1.54
C SER A 46 -20.45 -11.84 -2.92
N ARG A 47 -21.06 -11.11 -3.87
CA ARG A 47 -20.49 -10.86 -5.19
C ARG A 47 -19.20 -10.05 -5.13
N THR A 48 -19.19 -8.98 -4.34
CA THR A 48 -17.98 -8.17 -4.10
C THR A 48 -16.87 -9.01 -3.49
N THR A 49 -17.19 -9.81 -2.49
CA THR A 49 -16.24 -10.71 -1.82
C THR A 49 -15.65 -11.75 -2.78
N ALA A 50 -16.48 -12.35 -3.65
CA ALA A 50 -16.01 -13.28 -4.67
C ALA A 50 -15.04 -12.60 -5.67
N ASN A 51 -15.36 -11.39 -6.14
CA ASN A 51 -14.48 -10.63 -7.02
C ASN A 51 -13.15 -10.27 -6.34
N SER A 52 -13.20 -9.84 -5.08
CA SER A 52 -11.99 -9.57 -4.30
C SER A 52 -11.15 -10.83 -4.09
N THR A 53 -11.77 -11.99 -3.88
CA THR A 53 -11.06 -13.26 -3.75
C THR A 53 -10.31 -13.62 -5.04
N VAL A 54 -10.93 -13.44 -6.22
CA VAL A 54 -10.27 -13.66 -7.51
C VAL A 54 -9.10 -12.69 -7.71
N GLN A 55 -9.28 -11.42 -7.38
CA GLN A 55 -8.22 -10.41 -7.47
C GLN A 55 -7.05 -10.73 -6.55
N ASN A 56 -7.33 -11.08 -5.29
CA ASN A 56 -6.31 -11.45 -4.30
C ASN A 56 -5.54 -12.70 -4.74
N GLN A 57 -6.24 -13.70 -5.30
CA GLN A 57 -5.60 -14.88 -5.84
C GLN A 57 -4.65 -14.54 -6.99
N SER A 58 -5.04 -13.64 -7.89
CA SER A 58 -4.17 -13.17 -8.98
C SER A 58 -2.91 -12.48 -8.48
N LEU A 59 -3.01 -11.63 -7.44
CA LEU A 59 -1.85 -11.00 -6.79
C LEU A 59 -0.94 -12.04 -6.14
N TYR A 60 -1.52 -13.00 -5.43
CA TYR A 60 -0.78 -14.09 -4.79
C TYR A 60 -0.04 -14.96 -5.81
N ASP A 61 -0.70 -15.34 -6.90
CA ASP A 61 -0.10 -16.13 -7.98
C ASP A 61 1.03 -15.36 -8.68
N GLY A 62 0.87 -14.04 -8.86
CA GLY A 62 1.93 -13.16 -9.34
C GLY A 62 3.17 -13.19 -8.47
N LEU A 63 2.99 -13.08 -7.14
CA LEU A 63 4.08 -13.17 -6.16
C LEU A 63 4.71 -14.58 -6.13
N ALA A 64 3.91 -15.64 -6.24
CA ALA A 64 4.40 -17.01 -6.31
C ALA A 64 5.29 -17.23 -7.54
N GLY A 65 4.84 -16.78 -8.73
CA GLY A 65 5.63 -16.87 -9.96
C GLY A 65 6.89 -15.99 -9.93
N ALA A 66 6.87 -14.85 -9.23
CA ALA A 66 8.07 -14.04 -9.00
C ALA A 66 9.05 -14.77 -8.07
N ASN A 67 8.55 -15.43 -7.02
CA ASN A 67 9.36 -16.21 -6.08
C ASN A 67 10.02 -17.42 -6.76
N GLU A 68 9.34 -18.10 -7.67
CA GLU A 68 9.95 -19.21 -8.45
C GLU A 68 11.14 -18.74 -9.30
N ARG A 69 11.07 -17.53 -9.86
CA ARG A 69 12.13 -16.94 -10.67
C ARG A 69 13.32 -16.43 -9.85
N ASN A 70 13.06 -15.89 -8.65
CA ASN A 70 14.11 -15.36 -7.78
C ASN A 70 13.78 -15.58 -6.30
N PRO A 71 14.01 -16.82 -5.77
CA PRO A 71 13.66 -17.18 -4.39
C PRO A 71 14.44 -16.39 -3.33
N GLU A 72 15.71 -16.08 -3.59
CA GLU A 72 16.55 -15.37 -2.62
C GLU A 72 16.03 -13.95 -2.33
N LYS A 73 15.51 -13.30 -3.37
CA LYS A 73 15.04 -11.92 -3.30
C LYS A 73 13.58 -11.81 -2.88
N ILE A 74 12.72 -12.64 -3.46
CA ILE A 74 11.27 -12.57 -3.29
C ILE A 74 10.79 -13.39 -2.09
N GLY A 75 11.56 -14.42 -1.67
CA GLY A 75 11.20 -15.35 -0.60
C GLY A 75 10.65 -14.69 0.66
N PRO A 76 11.32 -13.70 1.26
CA PRO A 76 10.84 -13.03 2.47
C PRO A 76 9.48 -12.32 2.29
N TRP A 77 9.18 -11.81 1.09
CA TRP A 77 7.91 -11.18 0.75
C TRP A 77 6.82 -12.21 0.50
N PHE A 78 7.17 -13.29 -0.19
CA PHE A 78 6.27 -14.40 -0.46
C PHE A 78 5.85 -15.13 0.82
N GLU A 79 6.76 -15.34 1.78
CA GLU A 79 6.42 -15.89 3.10
C GLU A 79 5.37 -15.03 3.84
N LYS A 80 5.48 -13.70 3.74
CA LYS A 80 4.47 -12.78 4.29
C LYS A 80 3.14 -12.94 3.58
N ALA A 81 3.15 -13.07 2.23
CA ALA A 81 1.93 -13.27 1.45
C ALA A 81 1.23 -14.60 1.81
N VAL A 82 1.97 -15.70 1.95
CA VAL A 82 1.46 -16.99 2.41
C VAL A 82 0.83 -16.87 3.80
N ARG A 83 1.49 -16.17 4.72
CA ARG A 83 0.99 -15.94 6.08
C ARG A 83 -0.32 -15.17 6.07
N VAL A 84 -0.40 -14.08 5.30
CA VAL A 84 -1.61 -13.26 5.17
C VAL A 84 -2.75 -14.09 4.59
N LYS A 85 -2.51 -14.79 3.49
CA LYS A 85 -3.52 -15.66 2.87
C LYS A 85 -4.07 -16.69 3.85
N ASN A 86 -3.20 -17.42 4.56
CA ASN A 86 -3.60 -18.44 5.52
C ASN A 86 -4.44 -17.86 6.68
N MET A 87 -4.06 -16.68 7.19
CA MET A 87 -4.81 -16.02 8.26
C MET A 87 -6.19 -15.56 7.77
N SER A 88 -6.27 -15.00 6.57
CA SER A 88 -7.52 -14.55 5.94
C SER A 88 -8.44 -15.73 5.65
N ASP A 89 -7.93 -16.80 5.05
CA ASP A 89 -8.69 -18.01 4.76
C ASP A 89 -9.20 -18.67 6.05
N SER A 90 -8.39 -18.70 7.11
CA SER A 90 -8.80 -19.25 8.41
C SER A 90 -9.98 -18.48 9.02
N LEU A 91 -9.94 -17.16 9.01
CA LEU A 91 -11.03 -16.33 9.53
C LEU A 91 -12.26 -16.40 8.63
N TYR A 92 -12.06 -16.35 7.31
CA TYR A 92 -13.12 -16.44 6.31
C TYR A 92 -13.92 -17.75 6.46
N ASN A 93 -13.24 -18.89 6.49
CA ASN A 93 -13.86 -20.21 6.63
C ASN A 93 -14.55 -20.36 7.99
N TYR A 94 -13.99 -19.82 9.05
CA TYR A 94 -14.65 -19.82 10.35
C TYR A 94 -15.97 -19.06 10.33
N VAL A 95 -16.02 -17.92 9.62
CA VAL A 95 -17.26 -17.16 9.44
C VAL A 95 -18.28 -17.93 8.61
N ASP A 96 -17.85 -18.67 7.58
CA ASP A 96 -18.74 -19.56 6.80
C ASP A 96 -19.35 -20.67 7.66
N GLU A 97 -18.55 -21.27 8.54
CA GLU A 97 -19.08 -22.25 9.50
C GLU A 97 -20.12 -21.62 10.45
N LEU A 98 -19.90 -20.38 10.92
CA LEU A 98 -20.87 -19.69 11.76
C LEU A 98 -22.18 -19.40 11.02
N LYS A 99 -22.10 -18.92 9.76
CA LYS A 99 -23.29 -18.72 8.93
C LYS A 99 -24.09 -20.01 8.80
N LEU A 100 -23.41 -21.11 8.45
CA LEU A 100 -24.06 -22.40 8.32
C LEU A 100 -24.71 -22.88 9.63
N ARG A 101 -24.08 -22.67 10.77
CA ARG A 101 -24.63 -23.01 12.08
C ARG A 101 -25.88 -22.19 12.41
N ILE A 102 -25.86 -20.88 12.14
CA ILE A 102 -27.02 -19.99 12.37
C ILE A 102 -28.18 -20.41 11.48
N VAL A 103 -27.95 -20.68 10.19
CA VAL A 103 -29.01 -21.09 9.28
C VAL A 103 -29.56 -22.48 9.63
N LYS A 104 -28.72 -23.42 10.07
CA LYS A 104 -29.18 -24.73 10.53
C LYS A 104 -29.98 -24.65 11.84
N GLU A 105 -29.72 -23.70 12.70
CA GLU A 105 -30.52 -23.45 13.89
C GLU A 105 -31.90 -22.93 13.53
N ALA A 106 -32.00 -22.01 12.54
CA ALA A 106 -33.25 -21.41 12.09
C ALA A 106 -34.11 -22.35 11.21
N ASP A 107 -33.48 -23.03 10.25
CA ASP A 107 -34.16 -23.80 9.19
C ASP A 107 -34.08 -25.32 9.40
N GLY A 108 -33.35 -25.77 10.45
CA GLY A 108 -33.11 -27.18 10.74
C GLY A 108 -31.92 -27.77 9.98
N LYS A 109 -31.76 -29.09 10.03
CA LYS A 109 -30.58 -29.81 9.52
C LYS A 109 -30.26 -29.57 8.05
N ASN A 110 -31.26 -29.27 7.22
CA ASN A 110 -31.14 -29.03 5.79
C ASN A 110 -31.01 -27.53 5.44
N GLY A 111 -30.79 -26.67 6.43
CA GLY A 111 -30.64 -25.22 6.20
C GLY A 111 -29.49 -24.92 5.26
N ASP A 112 -29.75 -24.06 4.27
CA ASP A 112 -28.83 -23.61 3.23
C ASP A 112 -28.65 -22.09 3.32
N VAL A 113 -27.41 -21.64 3.43
CA VAL A 113 -27.07 -20.21 3.52
C VAL A 113 -27.50 -19.44 2.26
N ALA A 114 -27.51 -20.11 1.10
CA ALA A 114 -27.95 -19.50 -0.16
C ALA A 114 -29.48 -19.32 -0.25
N ASN A 115 -30.25 -20.10 0.52
CA ASN A 115 -31.71 -20.07 0.47
C ASN A 115 -32.32 -20.20 1.87
N ILE A 116 -32.24 -19.14 2.66
CA ILE A 116 -32.75 -19.09 4.03
C ILE A 116 -34.27 -19.00 4.04
N SER A 117 -34.94 -19.97 4.67
CA SER A 117 -36.39 -20.03 4.78
C SER A 117 -36.93 -19.12 5.91
N ASN A 118 -36.33 -19.21 7.10
CA ASN A 118 -36.77 -18.48 8.29
C ASN A 118 -35.87 -17.25 8.54
N LYS A 119 -35.98 -16.26 7.65
CA LYS A 119 -35.17 -15.02 7.68
C LYS A 119 -35.42 -14.14 8.90
N GLU A 120 -36.62 -14.24 9.49
CA GLU A 120 -37.13 -13.41 10.57
C GLU A 120 -36.79 -13.94 11.97
N ASP A 121 -36.27 -15.14 12.09
CA ASP A 121 -35.90 -15.75 13.36
C ASP A 121 -34.91 -14.86 14.14
N LEU A 122 -35.29 -14.45 15.33
CA LEU A 122 -34.49 -13.59 16.22
C LEU A 122 -33.66 -14.38 17.23
N GLU A 123 -33.94 -15.68 17.37
CA GLU A 123 -33.31 -16.52 18.40
C GLU A 123 -32.13 -17.33 17.89
N ALA A 124 -32.15 -17.76 16.63
CA ALA A 124 -31.12 -18.63 16.07
C ALA A 124 -29.72 -18.00 16.13
N ALA A 125 -29.58 -16.72 15.74
CA ALA A 125 -28.32 -16.02 15.82
C ALA A 125 -27.86 -15.84 17.27
N SER A 126 -28.77 -15.45 18.16
CA SER A 126 -28.50 -15.29 19.60
C SER A 126 -28.08 -16.64 20.23
N PHE A 127 -28.75 -17.73 19.89
CA PHE A 127 -28.42 -19.05 20.41
C PHE A 127 -27.02 -19.51 20.03
N VAL A 128 -26.68 -19.43 18.72
CA VAL A 128 -25.37 -19.86 18.22
C VAL A 128 -24.23 -18.97 18.75
N MET A 129 -24.47 -17.68 18.87
CA MET A 129 -23.40 -16.73 19.19
C MET A 129 -23.26 -16.44 20.69
N LEU A 130 -24.36 -16.48 21.47
CA LEU A 130 -24.39 -16.00 22.86
C LEU A 130 -24.68 -17.09 23.89
N ALA A 131 -25.01 -18.31 23.48
CA ALA A 131 -25.37 -19.37 24.43
C ALA A 131 -24.29 -19.58 25.51
N PRO A 132 -24.65 -19.69 26.81
CA PRO A 132 -23.69 -19.89 27.86
C PRO A 132 -22.85 -21.16 27.69
N GLY A 133 -21.53 -21.03 27.65
CA GLY A 133 -20.59 -22.15 27.55
C GLY A 133 -20.34 -22.68 26.11
N SER A 134 -21.23 -22.42 25.15
CA SER A 134 -21.12 -22.88 23.76
C SER A 134 -21.13 -21.74 22.74
N GLY A 135 -21.45 -20.52 23.12
CA GLY A 135 -21.57 -19.36 22.24
C GLY A 135 -20.26 -18.99 21.53
N GLN A 136 -20.36 -18.81 20.22
CA GLN A 136 -19.21 -18.58 19.35
C GLN A 136 -18.83 -17.09 19.26
N GLY A 137 -19.65 -16.17 19.76
CA GLY A 137 -19.45 -14.73 19.62
C GLY A 137 -18.14 -14.24 20.23
N LYS A 138 -17.76 -14.72 21.40
CA LYS A 138 -16.47 -14.36 22.03
C LYS A 138 -15.28 -14.91 21.24
N ALA A 139 -15.41 -16.11 20.69
CA ALA A 139 -14.36 -16.70 19.84
C ALA A 139 -14.18 -15.88 18.54
N LEU A 140 -15.29 -15.47 17.92
CA LEU A 140 -15.27 -14.58 16.74
C LEU A 140 -14.62 -13.24 17.06
N PHE A 141 -15.04 -12.58 18.15
CA PHE A 141 -14.44 -11.33 18.64
C PHE A 141 -12.92 -11.43 18.77
N ASN A 142 -12.42 -12.48 19.43
CA ASN A 142 -11.00 -12.69 19.64
C ASN A 142 -10.26 -12.91 18.30
N ARG A 143 -10.84 -13.70 17.38
CA ARG A 143 -10.25 -13.98 16.06
C ARG A 143 -10.19 -12.72 15.19
N ILE A 144 -11.22 -11.87 15.20
CA ILE A 144 -11.21 -10.58 14.46
C ILE A 144 -10.09 -9.70 15.00
N ASN A 145 -9.99 -9.52 16.32
CA ASN A 145 -8.97 -8.68 16.92
C ASN A 145 -7.55 -9.21 16.64
N GLN A 146 -7.34 -10.52 16.78
CA GLN A 146 -6.05 -11.14 16.46
C GLN A 146 -5.68 -10.98 14.98
N TYR A 147 -6.62 -11.19 14.07
CA TYR A 147 -6.41 -10.97 12.63
C TYR A 147 -6.06 -9.51 12.35
N ARG A 148 -6.85 -8.57 12.88
CA ARG A 148 -6.62 -7.13 12.72
C ARG A 148 -5.23 -6.72 13.18
N GLU A 149 -4.81 -7.10 14.39
CA GLU A 149 -3.48 -6.76 14.92
C GLU A 149 -2.36 -7.34 14.03
N ASN A 150 -2.48 -8.60 13.60
CA ASN A 150 -1.49 -9.22 12.72
C ASN A 150 -1.40 -8.52 11.35
N ILE A 151 -2.53 -8.14 10.74
CA ILE A 151 -2.55 -7.42 9.45
C ILE A 151 -1.93 -6.02 9.60
N LEU A 152 -2.24 -5.29 10.67
CA LEU A 152 -1.71 -3.95 10.91
C LEU A 152 -0.18 -3.92 11.07
N THR A 153 0.47 -5.02 11.47
CA THR A 153 1.94 -5.11 11.50
C THR A 153 2.57 -5.14 10.12
N LEU A 154 1.81 -5.49 9.09
CA LEU A 154 2.29 -5.65 7.72
C LEU A 154 2.00 -4.43 6.84
N VAL A 155 1.12 -3.54 7.28
CA VAL A 155 0.74 -2.31 6.58
C VAL A 155 1.51 -1.14 7.17
N THR A 156 2.25 -0.42 6.35
CA THR A 156 3.07 0.72 6.77
C THR A 156 2.38 2.07 6.61
N ASP A 157 1.42 2.17 5.68
CA ASP A 157 0.68 3.41 5.44
C ASP A 157 -0.33 3.69 6.55
N PRO A 158 -0.24 4.84 7.26
CA PRO A 158 -1.16 5.20 8.33
C PRO A 158 -2.62 5.35 7.90
N ILE A 159 -2.86 5.73 6.64
CA ILE A 159 -4.23 5.88 6.10
C ILE A 159 -4.85 4.50 5.94
N GLN A 160 -4.13 3.56 5.32
CA GLN A 160 -4.59 2.17 5.16
C GLN A 160 -4.76 1.47 6.51
N GLN A 161 -3.83 1.68 7.45
CA GLN A 161 -3.98 1.17 8.81
C GLN A 161 -5.28 1.64 9.46
N LYS A 162 -5.63 2.92 9.29
CA LYS A 162 -6.88 3.47 9.82
C LYS A 162 -8.09 2.81 9.18
N ILE A 163 -8.12 2.68 7.85
CA ILE A 163 -9.24 2.07 7.11
C ILE A 163 -9.44 0.62 7.56
N ILE A 164 -8.38 -0.18 7.65
CA ILE A 164 -8.45 -1.57 8.09
C ILE A 164 -8.93 -1.65 9.55
N ARG A 165 -8.46 -0.76 10.42
CA ARG A 165 -8.89 -0.71 11.83
C ARG A 165 -10.37 -0.37 11.96
N ASP A 166 -10.85 0.58 11.16
CA ASP A 166 -12.25 1.00 11.16
C ASP A 166 -13.16 -0.11 10.60
N ASN A 167 -12.76 -0.79 9.51
CA ASN A 167 -13.54 -1.86 8.88
C ASN A 167 -13.65 -3.11 9.77
N LEU A 168 -12.55 -3.51 10.41
CA LEU A 168 -12.48 -4.65 11.32
C LEU A 168 -12.71 -4.25 12.78
N GLY A 169 -13.33 -3.09 13.00
CA GLY A 169 -13.61 -2.57 14.34
C GLY A 169 -14.58 -3.45 15.13
N THR A 170 -14.25 -3.68 16.39
CA THR A 170 -15.11 -4.40 17.35
C THR A 170 -15.54 -3.50 18.51
N GLU A 171 -15.58 -2.20 18.27
CA GLU A 171 -15.99 -1.21 19.26
C GLU A 171 -17.51 -1.17 19.39
N VAL A 172 -17.98 -1.03 20.62
CA VAL A 172 -19.40 -0.91 20.93
C VAL A 172 -19.76 0.57 21.06
N PRO A 173 -20.84 1.06 20.41
CA PRO A 173 -21.30 2.42 20.58
C PRO A 173 -21.55 2.78 22.03
N ARG A 174 -21.23 4.01 22.44
CA ARG A 174 -21.31 4.48 23.85
C ARG A 174 -22.65 4.17 24.51
N LYS A 175 -23.78 4.28 23.77
CA LYS A 175 -25.11 3.98 24.33
C LYS A 175 -25.28 2.50 24.69
N ALA A 176 -24.79 1.57 23.84
CA ALA A 176 -24.88 0.14 24.08
C ALA A 176 -23.87 -0.30 25.17
N SER A 177 -22.68 0.29 25.17
CA SER A 177 -21.67 0.08 26.23
C SER A 177 -22.19 0.58 27.60
N ALA A 178 -22.87 1.72 27.63
CA ALA A 178 -23.50 2.24 28.86
C ALA A 178 -24.62 1.32 29.37
N ALA A 179 -25.27 0.54 28.49
CA ALA A 179 -26.25 -0.49 28.84
C ALA A 179 -25.60 -1.82 29.27
N GLY A 180 -24.26 -1.89 29.35
CA GLY A 180 -23.52 -3.09 29.76
C GLY A 180 -23.36 -4.15 28.67
N LYS A 181 -23.76 -3.86 27.41
CA LYS A 181 -23.63 -4.82 26.30
C LYS A 181 -22.18 -4.91 25.83
N ASN A 182 -21.69 -6.14 25.68
CA ASN A 182 -20.46 -6.41 24.96
C ASN A 182 -20.68 -6.43 23.43
N TRP A 183 -19.60 -6.57 22.63
CA TRP A 183 -19.67 -6.50 21.15
C TRP A 183 -20.58 -7.59 20.58
N GLN A 184 -20.46 -8.84 21.02
CA GLN A 184 -21.25 -9.94 20.49
C GLN A 184 -22.73 -9.82 20.86
N GLU A 185 -23.06 -9.31 22.04
CA GLU A 185 -24.44 -9.02 22.43
C GLU A 185 -25.01 -7.87 21.60
N TYR A 186 -24.22 -6.82 21.36
CA TYR A 186 -24.63 -5.70 20.54
C TYR A 186 -24.97 -6.11 19.10
N ILE A 187 -24.20 -7.07 18.53
CA ILE A 187 -24.37 -7.50 17.14
C ILE A 187 -25.45 -8.58 16.96
N PHE A 188 -25.53 -9.56 17.88
CA PHE A 188 -26.30 -10.78 17.65
C PHE A 188 -27.51 -10.96 18.55
N GLU A 189 -27.70 -10.14 19.61
CA GLU A 189 -28.86 -10.25 20.49
C GLU A 189 -30.12 -9.72 19.78
N ASN A 190 -31.15 -10.59 19.66
CA ASN A 190 -32.42 -10.29 18.98
C ASN A 190 -32.22 -9.77 17.53
N THR A 191 -31.22 -10.30 16.83
CA THR A 191 -30.94 -9.94 15.45
C THR A 191 -31.51 -10.98 14.51
N PRO A 192 -32.36 -10.59 13.51
CA PRO A 192 -32.91 -11.52 12.53
C PRO A 192 -31.81 -12.27 11.79
N VAL A 193 -32.05 -13.53 11.46
CA VAL A 193 -31.08 -14.37 10.72
C VAL A 193 -30.57 -13.69 9.47
N ALA A 194 -31.46 -13.09 8.66
CA ALA A 194 -31.05 -12.35 7.46
C ALA A 194 -30.03 -11.24 7.77
N ALA A 195 -30.25 -10.47 8.82
CA ALA A 195 -29.35 -9.41 9.23
C ALA A 195 -28.01 -9.96 9.79
N ALA A 196 -28.06 -11.03 10.60
CA ALA A 196 -26.87 -11.66 11.14
C ALA A 196 -25.98 -12.23 10.03
N ILE A 197 -26.55 -12.89 9.03
CA ILE A 197 -25.83 -13.42 7.85
C ILE A 197 -25.21 -12.27 7.06
N THR A 198 -25.96 -11.19 6.79
CA THR A 198 -25.44 -9.99 6.10
C THR A 198 -24.24 -9.38 6.81
N LEU A 199 -24.28 -9.27 8.14
CA LEU A 199 -23.18 -8.75 8.95
C LEU A 199 -21.94 -9.67 8.90
N LEU A 200 -22.14 -10.97 8.89
CA LEU A 200 -21.07 -11.95 8.73
C LEU A 200 -20.48 -11.93 7.32
N THR A 201 -21.29 -11.73 6.27
CA THR A 201 -20.82 -11.55 4.90
C THR A 201 -20.04 -10.24 4.75
N LYS A 202 -20.48 -9.17 5.40
CA LYS A 202 -19.73 -7.90 5.47
C LYS A 202 -18.34 -8.10 6.08
N LEU A 203 -18.25 -8.86 7.18
CA LEU A 203 -16.98 -9.20 7.79
C LEU A 203 -16.05 -9.97 6.84
N GLN A 204 -16.60 -10.93 6.08
CA GLN A 204 -15.83 -11.66 5.06
C GLN A 204 -15.31 -10.72 3.95
N SER A 205 -16.12 -9.77 3.53
CA SER A 205 -15.71 -8.74 2.57
C SER A 205 -14.56 -7.88 3.11
N ASP A 206 -14.63 -7.46 4.38
CA ASP A 206 -13.58 -6.68 5.03
C ASP A 206 -12.26 -7.46 5.17
N VAL A 207 -12.35 -8.77 5.45
CA VAL A 207 -11.18 -9.66 5.49
C VAL A 207 -10.51 -9.74 4.13
N ARG A 208 -11.28 -9.92 3.04
CA ARG A 208 -10.74 -9.98 1.67
C ARG A 208 -10.18 -8.63 1.22
N TYR A 209 -10.78 -7.52 1.64
CA TYR A 209 -10.23 -6.19 1.41
C TYR A 209 -8.87 -6.02 2.10
N ALA A 210 -8.78 -6.34 3.39
CA ALA A 210 -7.53 -6.21 4.14
C ALA A 210 -6.42 -7.12 3.59
N GLU A 211 -6.75 -8.35 3.19
CA GLU A 211 -5.84 -9.25 2.49
C GLU A 211 -5.32 -8.64 1.19
N GLY A 212 -6.22 -8.10 0.35
CA GLY A 212 -5.88 -7.51 -0.93
C GLY A 212 -4.94 -6.32 -0.80
N GLU A 213 -5.17 -5.44 0.18
CA GLU A 213 -4.29 -4.30 0.46
C GLU A 213 -2.87 -4.74 0.84
N VAL A 214 -2.73 -5.76 1.69
CA VAL A 214 -1.41 -6.28 2.04
C VAL A 214 -0.73 -6.93 0.84
N LEU A 215 -1.43 -7.78 0.08
CA LEU A 215 -0.88 -8.41 -1.13
C LEU A 215 -0.43 -7.37 -2.16
N HIS A 216 -1.21 -6.31 -2.34
CA HIS A 216 -0.84 -5.19 -3.22
C HIS A 216 0.44 -4.48 -2.77
N LEU A 217 0.55 -4.17 -1.47
CA LEU A 217 1.77 -3.58 -0.89
C LEU A 217 2.99 -4.50 -1.06
N LEU A 218 2.82 -5.82 -0.85
CA LEU A 218 3.90 -6.78 -1.03
C LEU A 218 4.34 -6.85 -2.49
N THR A 219 3.40 -6.83 -3.44
CA THR A 219 3.68 -6.81 -4.89
C THR A 219 4.42 -5.54 -5.29
N GLN A 220 3.95 -4.37 -4.85
CA GLN A 220 4.64 -3.10 -5.13
C GLN A 220 6.08 -3.10 -4.60
N ASN A 221 6.31 -3.63 -3.41
CA ASN A 221 7.66 -3.70 -2.84
C ASN A 221 8.58 -4.65 -3.61
N THR A 222 8.05 -5.72 -4.21
CA THR A 222 8.82 -6.62 -5.07
C THR A 222 9.14 -6.01 -6.42
N ASP A 223 8.20 -5.31 -7.06
CA ASP A 223 8.38 -4.62 -8.34
C ASP A 223 9.39 -3.49 -8.23
N VAL A 224 9.33 -2.72 -7.14
CA VAL A 224 10.32 -1.66 -6.84
C VAL A 224 11.74 -2.22 -6.76
N GLN A 225 11.91 -3.44 -6.27
CA GLN A 225 13.23 -4.08 -6.22
C GLN A 225 13.66 -4.70 -7.56
N ASP A 226 12.74 -5.12 -8.40
CA ASP A 226 13.08 -5.86 -9.63
C ASP A 226 13.56 -4.95 -10.78
N VAL A 227 13.03 -3.74 -10.89
CA VAL A 227 13.39 -2.80 -11.97
C VAL A 227 14.68 -2.02 -11.69
N ARG A 228 15.18 -1.96 -10.45
CA ARG A 228 16.15 -0.93 -10.04
C ARG A 228 17.54 -1.39 -9.68
N VAL A 229 17.77 -2.66 -9.34
CA VAL A 229 19.03 -3.02 -8.68
C VAL A 229 20.06 -3.67 -9.59
N ASN A 230 19.68 -4.25 -10.71
CA ASN A 230 20.63 -5.00 -11.54
C ASN A 230 21.43 -4.18 -12.54
N GLN A 231 21.13 -2.89 -12.76
CA GLN A 231 21.86 -2.05 -13.74
C GLN A 231 22.00 -0.57 -13.32
N LEU A 232 22.30 -0.30 -12.06
CA LEU A 232 22.70 1.05 -11.66
C LEU A 232 24.18 1.26 -11.96
N GLN A 233 24.50 2.05 -12.96
CA GLN A 233 25.84 2.52 -13.27
C GLN A 233 25.92 4.04 -13.07
N ALA A 234 26.98 4.48 -12.42
CA ALA A 234 27.30 5.89 -12.36
C ALA A 234 28.13 6.26 -13.59
N TYR A 235 27.66 7.26 -14.33
CA TYR A 235 28.39 7.82 -15.45
C TYR A 235 28.83 9.24 -15.13
N VAL A 236 30.10 9.55 -15.44
CA VAL A 236 30.64 10.91 -15.40
C VAL A 236 30.71 11.40 -16.85
N ILE A 237 30.00 12.47 -17.14
CA ILE A 237 30.04 13.15 -18.46
C ILE A 237 30.84 14.44 -18.27
N PRO A 238 32.14 14.45 -18.60
CA PRO A 238 32.93 15.67 -18.52
C PRO A 238 32.59 16.62 -19.68
N THR A 239 32.60 17.90 -19.43
CA THR A 239 32.49 18.92 -20.47
C THR A 239 33.70 18.87 -21.40
N SER A 240 34.87 18.56 -20.87
CA SER A 240 36.12 18.31 -21.62
C SER A 240 37.03 17.37 -20.81
N GLN A 241 37.76 16.48 -21.51
CA GLN A 241 38.79 15.65 -20.89
C GLN A 241 40.14 16.37 -20.77
N ASN A 242 40.34 17.48 -21.52
CA ASN A 242 41.55 18.30 -21.48
C ASN A 242 41.20 19.71 -20.99
N VAL A 243 41.85 20.14 -19.93
CA VAL A 243 41.64 21.45 -19.32
C VAL A 243 42.96 22.20 -19.28
N VAL A 244 42.94 23.48 -19.65
CA VAL A 244 44.12 24.36 -19.57
C VAL A 244 44.33 24.77 -18.11
N ARG A 245 45.60 24.86 -17.68
CA ARG A 245 45.94 25.33 -16.33
C ARG A 245 45.31 26.71 -16.07
N GLY A 246 44.62 26.84 -14.93
CA GLY A 246 43.84 28.02 -14.57
C GLY A 246 42.39 27.98 -15.08
N GLY A 247 42.05 27.05 -15.95
CA GLY A 247 40.68 26.78 -16.38
C GLY A 247 39.91 25.92 -15.39
N THR A 248 38.59 25.82 -15.59
CA THR A 248 37.68 25.03 -14.77
C THR A 248 37.39 23.67 -15.41
N TYR A 249 37.61 22.59 -14.68
CA TYR A 249 37.10 21.27 -15.06
C TYR A 249 35.66 21.13 -14.56
N SER A 250 34.72 20.84 -15.46
CA SER A 250 33.32 20.59 -15.12
C SER A 250 32.87 19.25 -15.68
N ALA A 251 32.16 18.51 -14.84
CA ALA A 251 31.61 17.22 -15.18
C ALA A 251 30.24 17.01 -14.55
N ARG A 252 29.36 16.33 -15.26
CA ARG A 252 28.05 15.91 -14.73
C ARG A 252 28.08 14.43 -14.38
N VAL A 253 27.74 14.11 -13.13
CA VAL A 253 27.58 12.73 -12.68
C VAL A 253 26.11 12.36 -12.80
N ILE A 254 25.85 11.30 -13.55
CA ILE A 254 24.48 10.79 -13.75
C ILE A 254 24.39 9.33 -13.32
N LEU A 255 23.21 8.97 -12.82
CA LEU A 255 22.85 7.58 -12.58
C LEU A 255 22.07 7.08 -13.80
N ALA A 256 22.58 6.05 -14.45
CA ALA A 256 21.91 5.43 -15.59
C ALA A 256 21.03 4.26 -15.12
N ALA A 257 19.88 4.55 -14.69
CA ALA A 257 18.62 3.82 -14.57
C ALA A 257 17.72 4.66 -13.67
N VAL A 258 16.72 5.23 -14.26
CA VAL A 258 16.05 6.39 -13.65
C VAL A 258 14.79 5.96 -12.96
N ASP A 259 14.77 6.17 -11.65
CA ASP A 259 13.55 6.60 -11.00
C ASP A 259 13.66 8.10 -10.72
N SER A 260 12.83 8.89 -11.39
CA SER A 260 12.80 10.35 -11.21
C SER A 260 12.30 10.80 -9.84
N THR A 261 11.82 9.86 -9.00
CA THR A 261 11.27 10.14 -7.67
C THR A 261 12.31 10.07 -6.55
N GLN A 262 13.48 9.44 -6.78
CA GLN A 262 14.54 9.32 -5.77
C GLN A 262 15.86 9.85 -6.32
N ARG A 263 16.41 10.90 -5.67
CA ARG A 263 17.72 11.46 -6.03
C ARG A 263 18.80 10.76 -5.20
N PRO A 264 19.89 10.27 -5.84
CA PRO A 264 21.02 9.72 -5.10
C PRO A 264 21.82 10.84 -4.42
N SER A 265 22.38 10.56 -3.24
CA SER A 265 23.39 11.39 -2.64
C SER A 265 24.73 11.14 -3.34
N ILE A 266 25.43 12.21 -3.77
CA ILE A 266 26.71 12.13 -4.48
C ILE A 266 27.82 12.50 -3.53
N TYR A 267 28.85 11.67 -3.44
CA TYR A 267 30.06 11.91 -2.66
C TYR A 267 31.27 11.97 -3.58
N ILE A 268 32.06 13.05 -3.47
CA ILE A 268 33.30 13.26 -4.23
C ILE A 268 34.41 13.52 -3.23
N ALA A 269 35.53 12.79 -3.34
CA ALA A 269 36.64 12.82 -2.40
C ALA A 269 36.23 12.65 -0.91
N GLY A 270 35.12 11.93 -0.66
CA GLY A 270 34.57 11.68 0.67
C GLY A 270 33.60 12.75 1.20
N GLU A 271 33.41 13.84 0.49
CA GLU A 271 32.49 14.92 0.86
C GLU A 271 31.16 14.83 0.10
N LYS A 272 30.03 14.99 0.82
CA LYS A 272 28.70 15.01 0.22
C LYS A 272 28.52 16.28 -0.58
N GLN A 273 28.12 16.14 -1.87
CA GLN A 273 27.78 17.27 -2.72
C GLN A 273 26.40 17.83 -2.35
N PRO A 274 26.17 19.14 -2.53
CA PRO A 274 24.87 19.75 -2.29
C PRO A 274 23.78 19.15 -3.17
N ASP A 275 22.60 18.89 -2.62
CA ASP A 275 21.45 18.28 -3.36
C ASP A 275 20.92 19.17 -4.50
N ASN A 276 21.23 20.48 -4.48
CA ASN A 276 20.89 21.44 -5.53
C ASN A 276 21.88 21.47 -6.71
N ALA A 277 23.01 20.79 -6.61
CA ALA A 277 24.03 20.76 -7.66
C ALA A 277 23.64 19.87 -8.87
N GLU A 278 22.57 19.12 -8.79
CA GLU A 278 22.05 18.24 -9.88
C GLU A 278 23.12 17.33 -10.50
N GLY A 279 24.12 16.93 -9.73
CA GLY A 279 25.26 16.14 -10.18
C GLY A 279 26.36 16.92 -10.90
N TRP A 280 26.31 18.26 -10.96
CA TRP A 280 27.39 19.06 -11.47
C TRP A 280 28.54 19.16 -10.45
N PHE A 281 29.75 18.93 -10.97
CA PHE A 281 31.00 19.12 -10.24
C PHE A 281 31.92 20.08 -11.01
N GLU A 282 32.44 21.08 -10.32
CA GLU A 282 33.34 22.08 -10.89
C GLU A 282 34.54 22.29 -9.95
N THR A 283 35.73 22.28 -10.54
CA THR A 283 36.97 22.56 -9.79
C THR A 283 37.95 23.38 -10.64
N VAL A 284 38.68 24.31 -10.00
CA VAL A 284 39.69 25.11 -10.68
C VAL A 284 40.99 24.32 -10.71
N CYS A 285 41.57 24.15 -11.91
CA CYS A 285 42.75 23.33 -12.14
C CYS A 285 44.01 24.21 -12.10
N ASN A 286 44.71 24.25 -10.94
CA ASN A 286 45.89 25.09 -10.72
C ASN A 286 47.24 24.37 -11.03
N ARG A 287 47.21 23.07 -11.29
CA ARG A 287 48.40 22.24 -11.56
C ARG A 287 48.22 21.46 -12.81
N THR A 288 49.29 21.26 -13.56
CA THR A 288 49.32 20.42 -14.76
C THR A 288 49.56 18.95 -14.42
N GLY A 289 49.03 18.02 -15.22
CA GLY A 289 49.16 16.59 -15.04
C GLY A 289 47.87 15.84 -15.26
N GLU A 290 47.91 14.54 -14.95
CA GLU A 290 46.73 13.69 -14.95
C GLU A 290 46.09 13.68 -13.58
N PHE A 291 44.81 13.85 -13.56
CA PHE A 291 43.96 13.85 -12.33
C PHE A 291 42.82 12.86 -12.50
N SER A 292 42.23 12.42 -11.38
CA SER A 292 41.02 11.61 -11.38
C SER A 292 39.92 12.27 -10.53
N LEU A 293 38.67 12.15 -11.02
CA LEU A 293 37.48 12.47 -10.28
C LEU A 293 36.93 11.15 -9.74
N ASP A 294 37.19 10.87 -8.48
CA ASP A 294 36.78 9.66 -7.81
C ASP A 294 35.66 9.94 -6.79
N GLY A 295 34.66 9.08 -6.77
CA GLY A 295 33.55 9.24 -5.86
C GLY A 295 32.59 8.06 -5.85
N TYR A 296 31.49 8.21 -5.16
CA TYR A 296 30.42 7.23 -5.14
C TYR A 296 29.04 7.87 -5.02
N LEU A 297 28.05 7.15 -5.49
CA LEU A 297 26.63 7.46 -5.35
C LEU A 297 26.03 6.58 -4.26
N GLU A 298 25.19 7.17 -3.41
CA GLU A 298 24.35 6.45 -2.45
C GLU A 298 22.88 6.70 -2.74
N LEU A 299 22.13 5.62 -2.88
CA LEU A 299 20.69 5.62 -3.06
C LEU A 299 20.04 4.87 -1.90
N ALA A 300 19.22 5.56 -1.10
CA ALA A 300 18.40 4.92 -0.08
C ALA A 300 17.25 4.15 -0.75
N GLN A 301 17.14 2.86 -0.45
CA GLN A 301 16.04 2.02 -0.90
C GLN A 301 14.88 2.09 0.10
N GLY A 302 13.65 1.85 -0.38
CA GLY A 302 12.45 1.90 0.46
C GLY A 302 12.43 0.88 1.63
N ASN A 303 13.34 -0.09 1.63
CA ASN A 303 13.54 -1.09 2.70
C ASN A 303 14.56 -0.66 3.77
N GLY A 304 15.14 0.56 3.66
CA GLY A 304 16.18 1.06 4.58
C GLY A 304 17.61 0.66 4.21
N GLU A 305 17.84 -0.11 3.15
CA GLU A 305 19.18 -0.41 2.63
C GLU A 305 19.69 0.76 1.78
N VAL A 306 21.01 0.98 1.79
CA VAL A 306 21.68 1.99 0.99
C VAL A 306 22.49 1.31 -0.10
N LEU A 307 22.11 1.56 -1.35
CA LEU A 307 22.87 1.09 -2.51
C LEU A 307 23.99 2.06 -2.83
N ARG A 308 25.26 1.60 -2.78
CA ARG A 308 26.44 2.38 -3.12
C ARG A 308 27.03 1.93 -4.45
N ARG A 309 27.38 2.91 -5.34
CA ARG A 309 28.08 2.69 -6.61
C ARG A 309 29.21 3.70 -6.76
N GLU A 310 30.41 3.17 -7.03
CA GLU A 310 31.63 3.97 -7.22
C GLU A 310 31.78 4.37 -8.67
N PHE A 311 32.39 5.54 -8.90
CA PHE A 311 32.78 6.03 -10.22
C PHE A 311 34.18 6.63 -10.17
N SER A 312 34.87 6.57 -11.29
CA SER A 312 36.18 7.20 -11.50
C SER A 312 36.27 7.72 -12.94
N GLN A 313 36.64 8.99 -13.08
CA GLN A 313 36.86 9.61 -14.39
C GLN A 313 38.17 10.37 -14.42
N LYS A 314 39.04 10.01 -15.34
CA LYS A 314 40.34 10.68 -15.54
C LYS A 314 40.18 11.90 -16.44
N TYR A 315 40.92 12.95 -16.11
CA TYR A 315 41.07 14.15 -16.94
C TYR A 315 42.51 14.66 -16.89
N THR A 316 42.94 15.39 -17.95
CA THR A 316 44.30 15.90 -18.07
C THR A 316 44.29 17.43 -18.04
N VAL A 317 45.12 18.02 -17.21
CA VAL A 317 45.36 19.46 -17.16
C VAL A 317 46.67 19.76 -17.90
N VAL A 318 46.58 20.55 -18.96
CA VAL A 318 47.73 20.94 -19.76
C VAL A 318 48.12 22.39 -19.51
N GLU A 319 49.38 22.75 -19.76
CA GLU A 319 49.80 24.15 -19.68
C GLU A 319 49.14 24.98 -20.79
N PRO A 320 48.78 26.23 -20.48
CA PRO A 320 48.34 27.15 -21.51
C PRO A 320 49.53 27.52 -22.42
N THR A 321 49.46 27.01 -23.65
CA THR A 321 50.46 27.36 -24.71
C THR A 321 49.80 28.27 -25.72
N ALA A 322 50.45 29.38 -26.02
CA ALA A 322 50.05 30.25 -27.13
C ALA A 322 50.92 30.00 -28.32
N THR A 323 50.30 29.75 -29.46
CA THR A 323 51.01 29.72 -30.77
C THR A 323 50.87 31.06 -31.43
N VAL A 324 51.96 31.69 -31.70
CA VAL A 324 52.03 32.96 -32.45
C VAL A 324 52.68 32.68 -33.78
N SER A 325 52.01 32.99 -34.87
CA SER A 325 52.55 32.81 -36.20
C SER A 325 52.32 34.06 -37.08
N ALA A 326 53.35 34.46 -37.80
CA ALA A 326 53.23 35.50 -38.84
C ALA A 326 52.46 34.93 -40.05
N THR A 327 51.34 35.54 -40.42
CA THR A 327 50.45 35.00 -41.45
C THR A 327 50.98 35.23 -42.88
N MET A 328 51.98 36.09 -43.05
CA MET A 328 52.67 36.29 -44.29
C MET A 328 53.93 35.44 -44.41
N MET A 329 53.77 34.17 -44.81
CA MET A 329 54.86 33.21 -45.10
C MET A 329 55.85 32.98 -43.95
N ASN A 330 55.40 33.15 -42.67
CA ASN A 330 56.22 33.07 -41.45
C ASN A 330 57.44 34.02 -41.42
N VAL A 331 57.38 35.14 -42.11
CA VAL A 331 58.43 36.17 -42.19
C VAL A 331 57.87 37.48 -41.67
N LEU A 332 58.66 38.17 -40.85
CA LEU A 332 58.37 39.55 -40.42
C LEU A 332 59.12 40.53 -41.21
N TYR A 333 58.44 41.53 -41.76
CA TYR A 333 59.06 42.62 -42.63
C TYR A 333 59.28 43.87 -41.77
N ALA A 334 60.53 44.35 -41.73
CA ALA A 334 60.87 45.57 -41.06
C ALA A 334 60.25 46.80 -41.76
N GLY A 335 59.58 47.66 -40.99
CA GLY A 335 58.97 48.88 -41.48
C GLY A 335 57.53 48.72 -42.03
N TYR A 336 56.92 47.58 -41.92
CA TYR A 336 55.51 47.26 -42.24
C TYR A 336 54.76 46.65 -41.12
N ASP A 337 53.46 46.88 -41.10
CA ASP A 337 52.56 46.16 -40.17
C ASP A 337 52.47 44.69 -40.56
N ASN A 338 52.90 43.80 -39.63
CA ASN A 338 52.91 42.38 -39.90
C ASN A 338 51.66 41.72 -39.22
N PRO A 339 50.73 41.15 -39.99
CA PRO A 339 49.60 40.48 -39.41
C PRO A 339 50.06 39.18 -38.72
N ILE A 340 49.66 39.04 -37.50
CA ILE A 340 50.00 37.91 -36.59
C ILE A 340 48.73 37.15 -36.23
N SER A 341 48.77 35.84 -36.31
CA SER A 341 47.73 34.97 -35.80
C SER A 341 48.16 34.45 -34.45
N ILE A 342 47.31 34.60 -33.45
CA ILE A 342 47.52 34.07 -32.10
C ILE A 342 46.42 33.04 -31.83
N SER A 343 46.83 31.84 -31.48
CA SER A 343 45.91 30.75 -31.09
C SER A 343 46.29 30.20 -29.74
N VAL A 344 45.29 30.13 -28.85
CA VAL A 344 45.41 29.50 -27.53
C VAL A 344 44.43 28.35 -27.48
N PRO A 345 44.89 27.11 -27.27
CA PRO A 345 44.00 25.94 -27.14
C PRO A 345 42.98 26.13 -26.04
N GLY A 346 41.70 25.92 -26.34
CA GLY A 346 40.61 26.03 -25.38
C GLY A 346 40.10 27.46 -25.11
N VAL A 347 40.66 28.49 -25.79
CA VAL A 347 40.19 29.88 -25.68
C VAL A 347 39.65 30.33 -27.03
N PRO A 348 38.39 30.81 -27.13
CA PRO A 348 37.86 31.38 -28.34
C PRO A 348 38.70 32.58 -28.79
N GLY A 349 39.00 32.67 -30.12
CA GLY A 349 39.91 33.69 -30.66
C GLY A 349 39.54 35.15 -30.33
N GLY A 350 38.26 35.46 -30.11
CA GLY A 350 37.79 36.78 -29.67
C GLY A 350 38.11 37.16 -28.22
N GLN A 351 38.59 36.23 -27.43
CA GLN A 351 38.97 36.44 -26.00
C GLN A 351 40.48 36.54 -25.80
N VAL A 352 41.25 36.33 -26.87
CA VAL A 352 42.71 36.45 -26.83
C VAL A 352 43.11 37.91 -27.07
N GLN A 353 43.68 38.55 -26.06
CA GLN A 353 44.24 39.94 -26.13
C GLN A 353 45.75 39.85 -26.13
N ALA A 354 46.38 40.44 -27.15
CA ALA A 354 47.82 40.61 -27.24
C ALA A 354 48.18 42.06 -26.86
N SER A 355 49.12 42.24 -25.91
CA SER A 355 49.62 43.51 -25.47
C SER A 355 51.12 43.63 -25.78
#